data_321409d11263c07b96e16f6ef1d149be
#
_entry.id   321409d11263c07b96e16f6ef1d149be
#
_cell.length_a   1.000
_cell.length_b   1.000
_cell.length_c   1.000
_cell.angle_alpha   90.00
_cell.angle_beta   90.00
_cell.angle_gamma   90.00
#
_symmetry.space_group_name_H-M   'P 1'
#
loop_
_entity.id
_entity.type
_entity.pdbx_description
1 polymer ?
#
loop_
_entity_poly.entity_id
_entity_poly.type
_entity_poly.pdbx_seq_one_letter_code
_entity_poly.pdbx_strand_id
1 'polypeptide(L)'
;DAALSQFYLDIIKDELNVKEAELTEDVSALTTYSFKPQLKTLGRRFGKNINAVREILAGLDGQAAMAELKEKGTLTIQVEGVDEALAEEDLLIEAAQMEGYVSDSDHGVTVVLDTNLTPELLEEGFVREVISKVQTMRKDAGFEVMDHIQLYVKDNDKVKDIVQKNEESLCSDVLADGVTYDEVSGFTKEWSINGEKVTLGVEKK
;
A
#
# COMPACT_ATOMS: atom_id res chain seq x y z
N ASP A 1 5.35 12.26 25.63
CA ASP A 1 5.51 11.32 24.51
C ASP A 1 5.16 9.93 24.99
N ALA A 2 3.90 9.54 24.89
CA ALA A 2 3.48 8.18 25.20
C ALA A 2 3.77 7.34 23.95
N ALA A 3 4.87 6.59 23.97
CA ALA A 3 5.05 5.51 23.02
C ALA A 3 3.83 4.60 23.13
N LEU A 4 3.15 4.37 22.00
CA LEU A 4 2.08 3.36 21.94
C LEU A 4 2.67 2.02 22.41
N SER A 5 1.98 1.36 23.34
CA SER A 5 2.42 0.03 23.78
C SER A 5 2.26 -0.98 22.63
N GLN A 6 3.03 -2.06 22.66
CA GLN A 6 2.92 -3.14 21.67
C GLN A 6 1.49 -3.65 21.54
N PHE A 7 0.73 -3.68 22.63
CA PHE A 7 -0.69 -4.03 22.63
C PHE A 7 -1.53 -3.19 21.65
N TYR A 8 -1.32 -1.86 21.63
CA TYR A 8 -2.06 -1.00 20.69
C TYR A 8 -1.57 -1.15 19.25
N LEU A 9 -0.27 -1.37 19.03
CA LEU A 9 0.27 -1.66 17.70
C LEU A 9 -0.31 -2.96 17.14
N ASP A 10 -0.48 -3.97 17.97
CA ASP A 10 -1.09 -5.24 17.56
C ASP A 10 -2.57 -5.06 17.18
N ILE A 11 -3.33 -4.26 17.96
CA ILE A 11 -4.72 -3.90 17.59
C ILE A 11 -4.75 -3.16 16.25
N ILE A 12 -3.86 -2.18 16.04
CA ILE A 12 -3.79 -1.43 14.78
C ILE A 12 -3.49 -2.38 13.60
N LYS A 13 -2.56 -3.31 13.77
CA LYS A 13 -2.25 -4.30 12.73
C LYS A 13 -3.46 -5.16 12.37
N ASP A 14 -4.18 -5.63 13.36
CA ASP A 14 -5.36 -6.47 13.18
C ASP A 14 -6.50 -5.71 12.49
N GLU A 15 -6.80 -4.50 12.98
CA GLU A 15 -7.90 -3.67 12.45
C GLU A 15 -7.63 -3.16 11.02
N LEU A 16 -6.39 -2.76 10.73
CA LEU A 16 -5.99 -2.27 9.41
C LEU A 16 -5.55 -3.39 8.46
N ASN A 17 -5.43 -4.61 8.96
CA ASN A 17 -4.99 -5.76 8.20
C ASN A 17 -3.60 -5.56 7.56
N VAL A 18 -2.68 -5.01 8.33
CA VAL A 18 -1.28 -4.81 7.93
C VAL A 18 -0.34 -5.74 8.68
N LYS A 19 0.79 -6.08 8.09
CA LYS A 19 1.77 -7.00 8.70
C LYS A 19 2.57 -6.34 9.80
N GLU A 20 2.92 -5.08 9.61
CA GLU A 20 3.76 -4.33 10.51
C GLU A 20 3.17 -2.95 10.79
N ALA A 21 3.40 -2.45 11.98
CA ALA A 21 3.09 -1.08 12.37
C ALA A 21 4.20 -0.58 13.28
N GLU A 22 4.74 0.57 12.96
CA GLU A 22 5.80 1.20 13.74
C GLU A 22 5.50 2.68 13.98
N LEU A 23 6.06 3.21 15.04
CA LEU A 23 6.01 4.63 15.34
C LEU A 23 7.34 5.26 14.99
N THR A 24 7.29 6.33 14.22
CA THR A 24 8.48 7.13 13.90
C THR A 24 8.19 8.61 14.14
N GLU A 25 9.21 9.34 14.54
CA GLU A 25 9.15 10.81 14.62
C GLU A 25 9.55 11.46 13.29
N ASP A 26 10.13 10.71 12.38
CA ASP A 26 10.62 11.19 11.09
C ASP A 26 10.04 10.37 9.93
N VAL A 27 9.18 11.01 9.16
CA VAL A 27 8.61 10.48 7.91
C VAL A 27 9.29 11.06 6.67
N SER A 28 10.39 11.80 6.83
CA SER A 28 11.08 12.45 5.72
C SER A 28 11.59 11.45 4.67
N ALA A 29 11.99 10.26 5.11
CA ALA A 29 12.42 9.17 4.22
C ALA A 29 11.30 8.67 3.27
N LEU A 30 10.03 8.93 3.60
CA LEU A 30 8.85 8.55 2.83
C LEU A 30 8.29 9.71 1.98
N THR A 31 9.01 10.84 1.96
CA THR A 31 8.65 12.04 1.21
C THR A 31 9.67 12.26 0.11
N THR A 32 9.24 12.50 -1.11
CA THR A 32 10.11 12.93 -2.21
C THR A 32 10.06 14.45 -2.32
N TYR A 33 11.21 15.06 -2.57
CA TYR A 33 11.31 16.49 -2.80
C TYR A 33 11.71 16.77 -4.23
N SER A 34 11.07 17.74 -4.87
CA SER A 34 11.48 18.27 -6.16
C SER A 34 11.71 19.77 -6.06
N PHE A 35 12.69 20.23 -6.79
CA PHE A 35 13.14 21.62 -6.74
C PHE A 35 12.97 22.28 -8.09
N LYS A 36 12.40 23.50 -8.08
CA LYS A 36 12.29 24.36 -9.25
C LYS A 36 12.88 25.73 -8.94
N PRO A 37 13.47 26.43 -9.93
CA PRO A 37 13.99 27.76 -9.68
C PRO A 37 12.86 28.76 -9.43
N GLN A 38 12.98 29.61 -8.40
CA GLN A 38 12.14 30.78 -8.21
C GLN A 38 12.55 31.84 -9.20
N LEU A 39 11.72 32.09 -10.24
CA LEU A 39 12.08 33.00 -11.33
C LEU A 39 12.21 34.47 -10.91
N LYS A 40 11.56 34.87 -9.80
CA LYS A 40 11.66 36.25 -9.29
C LYS A 40 13.07 36.56 -8.81
N THR A 41 13.75 35.62 -8.18
CA THR A 41 15.10 35.79 -7.64
C THR A 41 16.14 35.36 -8.66
N LEU A 42 16.04 34.11 -9.15
CA LEU A 42 17.03 33.49 -10.02
C LEU A 42 16.97 33.92 -11.48
N GLY A 43 15.82 34.42 -11.97
CA GLY A 43 15.67 34.86 -13.34
C GLY A 43 16.61 36.03 -13.71
N ARG A 44 16.84 36.97 -12.79
CA ARG A 44 17.81 38.06 -12.97
C ARG A 44 19.25 37.60 -12.79
N ARG A 45 19.49 36.66 -11.85
CA ARG A 45 20.84 36.16 -11.53
C ARG A 45 21.43 35.33 -12.65
N PHE A 46 20.65 34.38 -13.20
CA PHE A 46 21.10 33.42 -14.21
C PHE A 46 20.71 33.80 -15.65
N GLY A 47 19.75 34.67 -15.87
CA GLY A 47 19.39 35.14 -17.20
C GLY A 47 19.19 34.02 -18.21
N LYS A 48 20.09 33.92 -19.20
CA LYS A 48 20.03 32.87 -20.26
C LYS A 48 20.26 31.46 -19.73
N ASN A 49 20.94 31.34 -18.59
CA ASN A 49 21.32 30.06 -18.00
C ASN A 49 20.23 29.49 -17.07
N ILE A 50 19.09 30.16 -16.92
CA ILE A 50 17.99 29.71 -16.04
C ILE A 50 17.45 28.33 -16.43
N ASN A 51 17.48 27.98 -17.72
CA ASN A 51 17.05 26.65 -18.17
C ASN A 51 18.04 25.55 -17.72
N ALA A 52 19.36 25.83 -17.75
CA ALA A 52 20.35 24.91 -17.22
C ALA A 52 20.15 24.72 -15.69
N VAL A 53 19.90 25.79 -14.95
CA VAL A 53 19.55 25.69 -13.52
C VAL A 53 18.33 24.82 -13.30
N ARG A 54 17.29 24.95 -14.13
CA ARG A 54 16.07 24.14 -14.04
C ARG A 54 16.35 22.65 -14.25
N GLU A 55 17.16 22.31 -15.26
CA GLU A 55 17.55 20.93 -15.55
C GLU A 55 18.39 20.33 -14.44
N ILE A 56 19.34 21.08 -13.90
CA ILE A 56 20.17 20.66 -12.76
C ILE A 56 19.27 20.38 -11.54
N LEU A 57 18.40 21.31 -11.17
CA LEU A 57 17.49 21.14 -10.03
C LEU A 57 16.54 19.96 -10.20
N ALA A 58 16.04 19.72 -11.41
CA ALA A 58 15.18 18.58 -11.71
C ALA A 58 15.89 17.20 -11.65
N GLY A 59 17.22 17.20 -11.80
CA GLY A 59 18.03 16.00 -11.75
C GLY A 59 18.65 15.68 -10.38
N LEU A 60 18.40 16.53 -9.36
CA LEU A 60 18.93 16.31 -8.02
C LEU A 60 18.26 15.13 -7.31
N ASP A 61 19.01 14.46 -6.44
CA ASP A 61 18.42 13.64 -5.39
C ASP A 61 17.71 14.56 -4.39
N GLY A 62 16.37 14.50 -4.39
CA GLY A 62 15.54 15.40 -3.61
C GLY A 62 15.76 15.29 -2.10
N GLN A 63 16.07 14.08 -1.59
CA GLN A 63 16.36 13.86 -0.17
C GLN A 63 17.70 14.48 0.23
N ALA A 64 18.75 14.21 -0.54
CA ALA A 64 20.08 14.77 -0.30
C ALA A 64 20.07 16.30 -0.40
N ALA A 65 19.41 16.85 -1.42
CA ALA A 65 19.28 18.30 -1.61
C ALA A 65 18.51 18.96 -0.46
N MET A 66 17.43 18.33 0.03
CA MET A 66 16.67 18.86 1.17
C MET A 66 17.46 18.78 2.47
N ALA A 67 18.24 17.72 2.68
CA ALA A 67 19.12 17.56 3.84
C ALA A 67 20.20 18.66 3.83
N GLU A 68 20.85 18.90 2.69
CA GLU A 68 21.85 19.97 2.52
C GLU A 68 21.25 21.35 2.82
N LEU A 69 20.06 21.63 2.27
CA LEU A 69 19.37 22.90 2.48
C LEU A 69 19.04 23.12 3.96
N LYS A 70 18.57 22.11 4.67
CA LYS A 70 18.27 22.17 6.12
C LYS A 70 19.52 22.36 6.96
N GLU A 71 20.62 21.68 6.61
CA GLU A 71 21.88 21.73 7.38
C GLU A 71 22.65 23.04 7.16
N LYS A 72 22.78 23.47 5.90
CA LYS A 72 23.62 24.61 5.51
C LYS A 72 22.87 25.91 5.27
N GLY A 73 21.54 25.85 5.17
CA GLY A 73 20.70 26.99 4.78
C GLY A 73 20.78 27.34 3.29
N THR A 74 21.59 26.61 2.53
CA THR A 74 21.78 26.78 1.08
C THR A 74 21.98 25.44 0.39
N LEU A 75 21.53 25.38 -0.86
CA LEU A 75 21.74 24.26 -1.77
C LEU A 75 22.80 24.65 -2.80
N THR A 76 23.89 23.90 -2.90
CA THR A 76 24.97 24.16 -3.84
C THR A 76 24.72 23.39 -5.14
N ILE A 77 24.68 24.11 -6.25
CA ILE A 77 24.60 23.53 -7.61
C ILE A 77 25.76 24.00 -8.46
N GLN A 78 26.13 23.20 -9.46
CA GLN A 78 27.18 23.57 -10.40
C GLN A 78 26.58 24.04 -11.73
N VAL A 79 26.77 25.32 -12.06
CA VAL A 79 26.28 25.91 -13.31
C VAL A 79 27.48 26.33 -14.15
N GLU A 80 27.62 25.76 -15.33
CA GLU A 80 28.77 26.04 -16.25
C GLU A 80 30.15 25.88 -15.59
N GLY A 81 30.29 24.95 -14.64
CA GLY A 81 31.55 24.70 -13.92
C GLY A 81 31.79 25.65 -12.73
N VAL A 82 30.84 26.49 -12.38
CA VAL A 82 30.88 27.40 -11.22
C VAL A 82 29.90 26.91 -10.16
N ASP A 83 30.37 26.81 -8.93
CA ASP A 83 29.52 26.46 -7.79
C ASP A 83 28.69 27.68 -7.38
N GLU A 84 27.38 27.50 -7.38
CA GLU A 84 26.38 28.53 -7.05
C GLU A 84 25.56 28.06 -5.84
N ALA A 85 25.55 28.86 -4.78
CA ALA A 85 24.74 28.62 -3.60
C ALA A 85 23.37 29.27 -3.77
N LEU A 86 22.31 28.48 -3.62
CA LEU A 86 20.91 28.90 -3.69
C LEU A 86 20.31 28.85 -2.29
N ALA A 87 19.69 29.94 -1.85
CA ALA A 87 18.94 29.98 -0.62
C ALA A 87 17.53 29.37 -0.79
N GLU A 88 16.85 29.04 0.30
CA GLU A 88 15.48 28.51 0.26
C GLU A 88 14.52 29.39 -0.53
N GLU A 89 14.65 30.74 -0.41
CA GLU A 89 13.86 31.71 -1.15
C GLU A 89 14.09 31.74 -2.67
N ASP A 90 15.19 31.12 -3.11
CA ASP A 90 15.55 30.94 -4.52
C ASP A 90 14.87 29.70 -5.15
N LEU A 91 14.22 28.90 -4.34
CA LEU A 91 13.70 27.59 -4.71
C LEU A 91 12.19 27.52 -4.52
N LEU A 92 11.52 26.88 -5.45
CA LEU A 92 10.17 26.35 -5.28
C LEU A 92 10.33 24.87 -4.93
N ILE A 93 10.05 24.52 -3.67
CA ILE A 93 10.18 23.16 -3.15
C ILE A 93 8.80 22.53 -3.15
N GLU A 94 8.65 21.45 -3.89
CA GLU A 94 7.45 20.62 -3.89
C GLU A 94 7.75 19.33 -3.14
N ALA A 95 6.99 19.05 -2.09
CA ALA A 95 7.03 17.77 -1.38
C ALA A 95 5.90 16.90 -1.92
N ALA A 96 6.24 15.69 -2.31
CA ALA A 96 5.30 14.68 -2.74
C ALA A 96 5.56 13.39 -1.97
N GLN A 97 4.56 12.56 -1.86
CA GLN A 97 4.68 11.24 -1.27
C GLN A 97 5.49 10.34 -2.18
N MET A 98 6.30 9.46 -1.58
CA MET A 98 7.00 8.43 -2.33
C MET A 98 6.00 7.50 -3.00
N GLU A 99 6.29 7.09 -4.23
CA GLU A 99 5.47 6.11 -4.96
C GLU A 99 5.36 4.81 -4.15
N GLY A 100 4.16 4.24 -4.09
CA GLY A 100 3.87 3.05 -3.28
C GLY A 100 3.50 3.33 -1.83
N TYR A 101 3.39 4.60 -1.43
CA TYR A 101 2.93 5.01 -0.11
C TYR A 101 1.72 5.94 -0.21
N VAL A 102 0.83 5.88 0.77
CA VAL A 102 -0.26 6.84 0.95
C VAL A 102 -0.25 7.34 2.39
N SER A 103 -0.53 8.63 2.58
CA SER A 103 -0.61 9.20 3.93
C SER A 103 -1.84 10.04 4.13
N ASP A 104 -2.22 10.14 5.37
CA ASP A 104 -3.21 11.10 5.85
C ASP A 104 -2.73 11.69 7.17
N SER A 105 -3.13 12.94 7.45
CA SER A 105 -2.69 13.66 8.65
C SER A 105 -3.87 14.33 9.31
N ASP A 106 -4.05 14.07 10.59
CA ASP A 106 -5.07 14.71 11.41
C ASP A 106 -4.53 14.97 12.82
N HIS A 107 -4.90 16.11 13.39
CA HIS A 107 -4.55 16.52 14.77
C HIS A 107 -3.06 16.36 15.13
N GLY A 108 -2.16 16.59 14.16
CA GLY A 108 -0.72 16.50 14.37
C GLY A 108 -0.16 15.08 14.34
N VAL A 109 -0.98 14.09 14.01
CA VAL A 109 -0.56 12.71 13.76
C VAL A 109 -0.61 12.46 12.26
N THR A 110 0.47 11.92 11.70
CA THR A 110 0.53 11.47 10.31
C THR A 110 0.57 9.95 10.29
N VAL A 111 -0.31 9.35 9.51
CA VAL A 111 -0.29 7.92 9.24
C VAL A 111 0.19 7.70 7.81
N VAL A 112 1.14 6.83 7.62
CA VAL A 112 1.67 6.44 6.30
C VAL A 112 1.45 4.96 6.11
N LEU A 113 0.84 4.58 4.99
CA LEU A 113 0.61 3.19 4.62
C LEU A 113 1.47 2.84 3.41
N ASP A 114 2.26 1.76 3.54
CA ASP A 114 2.93 1.10 2.42
C ASP A 114 1.89 0.30 1.62
N THR A 115 1.72 0.65 0.36
CA THR A 115 0.79 0.02 -0.57
C THR A 115 1.47 -0.90 -1.58
N ASN A 116 2.77 -1.18 -1.40
CA ASN A 116 3.51 -2.12 -2.22
C ASN A 116 3.14 -3.56 -1.85
N LEU A 117 2.28 -4.18 -2.65
CA LEU A 117 1.80 -5.53 -2.40
C LEU A 117 2.74 -6.57 -3.00
N THR A 118 3.25 -7.47 -2.17
CA THR A 118 3.99 -8.64 -2.64
C THR A 118 3.03 -9.70 -3.21
N PRO A 119 3.52 -10.65 -4.03
CA PRO A 119 2.70 -11.77 -4.51
C PRO A 119 2.03 -12.56 -3.37
N GLU A 120 2.71 -12.73 -2.23
CA GLU A 120 2.22 -13.41 -1.05
C GLU A 120 1.06 -12.63 -0.40
N LEU A 121 1.18 -11.31 -0.28
CA LEU A 121 0.11 -10.45 0.23
C LEU A 121 -1.12 -10.45 -0.69
N LEU A 122 -0.89 -10.48 -2.00
CA LEU A 122 -1.98 -10.61 -2.97
C LEU A 122 -2.69 -11.97 -2.84
N GLU A 123 -1.95 -13.07 -2.68
CA GLU A 123 -2.52 -14.40 -2.48
C GLU A 123 -3.33 -14.47 -1.17
N GLU A 124 -2.79 -13.93 -0.07
CA GLU A 124 -3.50 -13.81 1.21
C GLU A 124 -4.79 -13.00 1.09
N GLY A 125 -4.75 -11.90 0.34
CA GLY A 125 -5.94 -11.09 0.05
C GLY A 125 -7.01 -11.88 -0.71
N PHE A 126 -6.61 -12.74 -1.66
CA PHE A 126 -7.53 -13.66 -2.35
C PHE A 126 -8.18 -14.66 -1.39
N VAL A 127 -7.39 -15.31 -0.54
CA VAL A 127 -7.89 -16.28 0.44
C VAL A 127 -8.92 -15.64 1.37
N ARG A 128 -8.62 -14.46 1.91
CA ARG A 128 -9.55 -13.71 2.78
C ARG A 128 -10.86 -13.37 2.07
N GLU A 129 -10.78 -12.96 0.81
CA GLU A 129 -11.97 -12.65 0.03
C GLU A 129 -12.81 -13.91 -0.24
N VAL A 130 -12.18 -15.05 -0.54
CA VAL A 130 -12.88 -16.34 -0.64
C VAL A 130 -13.59 -16.69 0.67
N ILE A 131 -12.91 -16.60 1.80
CA ILE A 131 -13.49 -16.83 3.14
C ILE A 131 -14.70 -15.93 3.35
N SER A 132 -14.59 -14.63 3.06
CA SER A 132 -15.68 -13.65 3.17
C SER A 132 -16.89 -14.05 2.33
N LYS A 133 -16.67 -14.50 1.08
CA LYS A 133 -17.77 -14.95 0.20
C LYS A 133 -18.42 -16.24 0.72
N VAL A 134 -17.61 -17.20 1.18
CA VAL A 134 -18.13 -18.46 1.77
C VAL A 134 -18.96 -18.16 3.02
N GLN A 135 -18.49 -17.29 3.92
CA GLN A 135 -19.25 -16.91 5.12
C GLN A 135 -20.57 -16.20 4.75
N THR A 136 -20.55 -15.35 3.71
CA THR A 136 -21.78 -14.74 3.18
C THR A 136 -22.73 -15.81 2.64
N MET A 137 -22.23 -16.80 1.88
CA MET A 137 -23.04 -17.87 1.33
C MET A 137 -23.64 -18.76 2.44
N ARG A 138 -22.88 -19.07 3.48
CA ARG A 138 -23.40 -19.80 4.66
C ARG A 138 -24.60 -19.08 5.28
N LYS A 139 -24.47 -17.77 5.47
CA LYS A 139 -25.56 -16.92 5.99
C LYS A 139 -26.77 -16.91 5.04
N ASP A 140 -26.55 -16.69 3.74
CA ASP A 140 -27.61 -16.64 2.73
C ASP A 140 -28.34 -18.01 2.60
N ALA A 141 -27.62 -19.11 2.78
CA ALA A 141 -28.17 -20.48 2.80
C ALA A 141 -28.87 -20.84 4.12
N GLY A 142 -28.82 -19.98 5.14
CA GLY A 142 -29.46 -20.24 6.44
C GLY A 142 -28.73 -21.25 7.31
N PHE A 143 -27.41 -21.42 7.14
CA PHE A 143 -26.63 -22.34 7.96
C PHE A 143 -26.35 -21.73 9.33
N GLU A 144 -26.28 -22.59 10.34
CA GLU A 144 -25.86 -22.20 11.69
C GLU A 144 -24.34 -21.98 11.75
N VAL A 145 -23.89 -21.21 12.73
CA VAL A 145 -22.47 -20.86 12.88
C VAL A 145 -21.57 -22.11 12.96
N MET A 146 -22.03 -23.16 13.64
CA MET A 146 -21.29 -24.41 13.87
C MET A 146 -21.52 -25.48 12.82
N ASP A 147 -22.33 -25.22 11.79
CA ASP A 147 -22.55 -26.19 10.73
C ASP A 147 -21.26 -26.43 9.92
N HIS A 148 -20.94 -27.68 9.69
CA HIS A 148 -19.87 -28.04 8.77
C HIS A 148 -20.38 -28.06 7.33
N ILE A 149 -19.49 -27.73 6.38
CA ILE A 149 -19.85 -27.66 4.97
C ILE A 149 -18.89 -28.45 4.09
N GLN A 150 -19.36 -28.81 2.91
CA GLN A 150 -18.51 -29.08 1.76
C GLN A 150 -18.43 -27.80 0.93
N LEU A 151 -17.20 -27.37 0.61
CA LEU A 151 -16.96 -26.25 -0.27
C LEU A 151 -16.72 -26.76 -1.70
N TYR A 152 -17.26 -26.06 -2.68
CA TYR A 152 -17.07 -26.31 -4.10
C TYR A 152 -16.49 -25.08 -4.78
N VAL A 153 -15.49 -25.29 -5.67
CA VAL A 153 -14.82 -24.23 -6.43
C VAL A 153 -14.76 -24.61 -7.89
N LYS A 154 -15.32 -23.78 -8.78
CA LYS A 154 -15.40 -24.04 -10.21
C LYS A 154 -15.17 -22.79 -11.05
N ASP A 155 -14.84 -23.03 -12.32
CA ASP A 155 -14.77 -22.02 -13.42
C ASP A 155 -13.58 -21.05 -13.37
N ASN A 156 -12.58 -21.24 -12.48
CA ASN A 156 -11.38 -20.38 -12.45
C ASN A 156 -10.15 -21.15 -11.93
N ASP A 157 -9.20 -21.41 -12.80
CA ASP A 157 -8.00 -22.17 -12.45
C ASP A 157 -7.09 -21.41 -11.47
N LYS A 158 -6.98 -20.08 -11.59
CA LYS A 158 -6.18 -19.27 -10.66
C LYS A 158 -6.73 -19.31 -9.24
N VAL A 159 -8.05 -19.17 -9.09
CA VAL A 159 -8.71 -19.26 -7.77
C VAL A 159 -8.58 -20.66 -7.22
N LYS A 160 -8.73 -21.73 -8.05
CA LYS A 160 -8.50 -23.12 -7.62
C LYS A 160 -7.10 -23.31 -7.10
N ASP A 161 -6.07 -22.89 -7.82
CA ASP A 161 -4.68 -23.00 -7.39
C ASP A 161 -4.42 -22.32 -6.05
N ILE A 162 -4.96 -21.11 -5.84
CA ILE A 162 -4.84 -20.37 -4.59
C ILE A 162 -5.55 -21.12 -3.45
N VAL A 163 -6.78 -21.60 -3.68
CA VAL A 163 -7.54 -22.35 -2.68
C VAL A 163 -6.83 -23.65 -2.33
N GLN A 164 -6.29 -24.40 -3.31
CA GLN A 164 -5.55 -25.64 -3.08
C GLN A 164 -4.31 -25.44 -2.21
N LYS A 165 -3.54 -24.36 -2.46
CA LYS A 165 -2.35 -24.05 -1.66
C LYS A 165 -2.68 -23.72 -0.21
N ASN A 166 -3.86 -23.14 0.03
CA ASN A 166 -4.28 -22.63 1.33
C ASN A 166 -5.46 -23.45 1.91
N GLU A 167 -5.71 -24.66 1.42
CA GLU A 167 -6.91 -25.44 1.69
C GLU A 167 -7.10 -25.72 3.19
N GLU A 168 -6.05 -26.08 3.90
CA GLU A 168 -6.12 -26.43 5.33
C GLU A 168 -6.58 -25.23 6.17
N SER A 169 -5.96 -24.07 5.99
CA SER A 169 -6.33 -22.86 6.74
C SER A 169 -7.73 -22.36 6.35
N LEU A 170 -8.03 -22.34 5.05
CA LEU A 170 -9.33 -21.90 4.54
C LEU A 170 -10.46 -22.80 5.07
N CYS A 171 -10.30 -24.13 5.02
CA CYS A 171 -11.26 -25.08 5.56
C CYS A 171 -11.49 -24.88 7.06
N SER A 172 -10.43 -24.63 7.82
CA SER A 172 -10.53 -24.31 9.25
C SER A 172 -11.36 -23.06 9.50
N ASP A 173 -11.13 -21.99 8.73
CA ASP A 173 -11.78 -20.69 8.92
C ASP A 173 -13.28 -20.70 8.54
N VAL A 174 -13.67 -21.56 7.60
CA VAL A 174 -15.06 -21.63 7.14
C VAL A 174 -15.80 -22.88 7.62
N LEU A 175 -15.19 -23.71 8.47
CA LEU A 175 -15.72 -25.01 8.94
C LEU A 175 -16.08 -25.93 7.75
N ALA A 176 -15.18 -26.01 6.75
CA ALA A 176 -15.33 -26.95 5.66
C ALA A 176 -14.61 -28.26 5.97
N ASP A 177 -15.25 -29.39 5.67
CA ASP A 177 -14.64 -30.71 5.79
C ASP A 177 -13.71 -31.03 4.61
N GLY A 178 -13.78 -30.24 3.56
CA GLY A 178 -12.92 -30.31 2.38
C GLY A 178 -13.44 -29.46 1.23
N VAL A 179 -12.65 -29.41 0.16
CA VAL A 179 -12.97 -28.68 -1.07
C VAL A 179 -13.11 -29.65 -2.23
N THR A 180 -14.15 -29.48 -3.03
CA THR A 180 -14.34 -30.16 -4.31
C THR A 180 -14.14 -29.19 -5.46
N TYR A 181 -13.37 -29.61 -6.44
CA TYR A 181 -13.03 -28.78 -7.59
C TYR A 181 -13.77 -29.25 -8.85
N ASP A 182 -14.02 -28.31 -9.76
CA ASP A 182 -14.67 -28.53 -11.08
C ASP A 182 -16.15 -28.95 -11.03
N GLU A 183 -16.72 -29.05 -9.85
CA GLU A 183 -18.12 -29.35 -9.60
C GLU A 183 -18.72 -28.30 -8.66
N VAL A 184 -20.05 -28.21 -8.63
CA VAL A 184 -20.77 -27.39 -7.67
C VAL A 184 -22.02 -28.13 -7.18
N SER A 185 -22.30 -28.01 -5.88
CA SER A 185 -23.51 -28.55 -5.25
C SER A 185 -23.98 -27.58 -4.15
N GLY A 186 -25.19 -27.82 -3.65
CA GLY A 186 -25.78 -27.03 -2.58
C GLY A 186 -26.14 -25.60 -3.00
N PHE A 187 -25.94 -24.68 -2.09
CA PHE A 187 -26.16 -23.25 -2.37
C PHE A 187 -25.00 -22.70 -3.20
N THR A 188 -25.27 -22.35 -4.44
CA THR A 188 -24.25 -21.97 -5.44
C THR A 188 -24.40 -20.53 -5.83
N LYS A 189 -23.27 -19.81 -5.97
CA LYS A 189 -23.25 -18.40 -6.39
C LYS A 189 -21.99 -18.07 -7.17
N GLU A 190 -22.15 -17.26 -8.21
CA GLU A 190 -21.03 -16.70 -8.98
C GLU A 190 -20.53 -15.43 -8.31
N TRP A 191 -19.22 -15.30 -8.18
CA TRP A 191 -18.54 -14.17 -7.55
C TRP A 191 -17.46 -13.58 -8.46
N SER A 192 -17.17 -12.30 -8.26
CA SER A 192 -15.95 -11.69 -8.77
C SER A 192 -15.04 -11.40 -7.59
N ILE A 193 -13.89 -12.08 -7.55
CA ILE A 193 -12.89 -11.98 -6.48
C ILE A 193 -11.63 -11.38 -7.08
N ASN A 194 -11.27 -10.15 -6.69
CA ASN A 194 -10.13 -9.41 -7.25
C ASN A 194 -10.07 -9.43 -8.79
N GLY A 195 -11.23 -9.28 -9.44
CA GLY A 195 -11.36 -9.28 -10.89
C GLY A 195 -11.48 -10.67 -11.53
N GLU A 196 -11.28 -11.74 -10.77
CA GLU A 196 -11.45 -13.13 -11.23
C GLU A 196 -12.89 -13.61 -10.99
N LYS A 197 -13.52 -14.16 -12.04
CA LYS A 197 -14.85 -14.76 -11.91
C LYS A 197 -14.72 -16.21 -11.46
N VAL A 198 -15.46 -16.60 -10.45
CA VAL A 198 -15.46 -17.95 -9.90
C VAL A 198 -16.85 -18.34 -9.44
N THR A 199 -17.22 -19.60 -9.61
CA THR A 199 -18.44 -20.17 -9.04
C THR A 199 -18.10 -20.94 -7.76
N LEU A 200 -18.69 -20.50 -6.65
CA LEU A 200 -18.57 -21.18 -5.36
C LEU A 200 -19.89 -21.89 -5.02
N GLY A 201 -19.77 -23.03 -4.35
CA GLY A 201 -20.90 -23.77 -3.79
C GLY A 201 -20.65 -24.15 -2.33
N VAL A 202 -21.68 -24.11 -1.51
CA VAL A 202 -21.63 -24.56 -0.11
C VAL A 202 -22.77 -25.53 0.17
N GLU A 203 -22.48 -26.68 0.72
CA GLU A 203 -23.45 -27.71 1.06
C GLU A 203 -23.26 -28.12 2.51
N LYS A 204 -24.33 -28.11 3.28
CA LYS A 204 -24.29 -28.55 4.68
C LYS A 204 -24.04 -30.05 4.77
N LYS A 205 -23.15 -30.46 5.66
CA LYS A 205 -22.86 -31.86 6.00
C LYS A 205 -23.72 -32.40 7.13
#